data_c958441a09533957fc9ef38eb3cca99d
#
_entry.id   c958441a09533957fc9ef38eb3cca99d
#
_cell.length_a   1.000
_cell.length_b   1.000
_cell.length_c   1.000
_cell.angle_alpha   90.00
_cell.angle_beta   90.00
_cell.angle_gamma   90.00
#
_symmetry.space_group_name_H-M   'P 1'
#
loop_
_entity.id
_entity.type
_entity.pdbx_description
1 polymer ?
#
loop_
_entity_poly.entity_id
_entity_poly.type
_entity_poly.pdbx_seq_one_letter_code
_entity_poly.pdbx_strand_id
1 'polypeptide(L)'
;GVILVAGAAVVKFLTAGLVYSAKDLKSTCNLPVLGTLASAAARKAVKLDAKLNKLEGRPDGSRDDETVRLIAATIASRAPKADRILVTGDLPAEQLSALTAQLQAADTLRSRKLTCAESVLVSSTAVLEVNAADAVVLVADCSCSRYSSVNDQKEQIARLGKTVLGCVVYE
;
A
#
# COMPACT_ATOMS: atom_id res chain seq x y z
N GLY A 1 26.46 -7.49 -30.35
CA GLY A 1 25.51 -6.38 -30.35
C GLY A 1 24.06 -6.80 -30.29
N VAL A 2 23.60 -7.78 -31.07
CA VAL A 2 22.17 -8.17 -31.13
C VAL A 2 21.70 -8.83 -29.83
N ILE A 3 22.52 -9.61 -29.15
CA ILE A 3 22.18 -10.31 -27.90
C ILE A 3 22.02 -9.29 -26.75
N LEU A 4 22.83 -8.25 -26.68
CA LEU A 4 22.73 -7.20 -25.66
C LEU A 4 21.46 -6.37 -25.83
N VAL A 5 21.05 -6.07 -27.06
CA VAL A 5 19.81 -5.33 -27.34
C VAL A 5 18.59 -6.17 -27.02
N ALA A 6 18.58 -7.46 -27.36
CA ALA A 6 17.51 -8.40 -27.01
C ALA A 6 17.40 -8.60 -25.48
N GLY A 7 18.53 -8.71 -24.77
CA GLY A 7 18.55 -8.82 -23.32
C GLY A 7 18.00 -7.56 -22.63
N ALA A 8 18.36 -6.38 -23.08
CA ALA A 8 17.84 -5.11 -22.57
C ALA A 8 16.34 -4.95 -22.86
N ALA A 9 15.88 -5.38 -24.02
CA ALA A 9 14.44 -5.37 -24.36
C ALA A 9 13.63 -6.34 -23.50
N VAL A 10 14.14 -7.55 -23.22
CA VAL A 10 13.51 -8.53 -22.37
C VAL A 10 13.44 -8.04 -20.92
N VAL A 11 14.51 -7.49 -20.39
CA VAL A 11 14.53 -6.88 -19.04
C VAL A 11 13.52 -5.73 -18.96
N LYS A 12 13.48 -4.86 -19.95
CA LYS A 12 12.51 -3.76 -20.02
C LYS A 12 11.08 -4.26 -20.13
N PHE A 13 10.85 -5.34 -20.84
CA PHE A 13 9.52 -5.97 -20.95
C PHE A 13 9.09 -6.64 -19.63
N LEU A 14 10.01 -7.33 -18.94
CA LEU A 14 9.75 -7.98 -17.66
C LEU A 14 9.49 -6.98 -16.53
N THR A 15 10.13 -5.82 -16.58
CA THR A 15 9.93 -4.75 -15.59
C THR A 15 8.85 -3.75 -16.01
N ALA A 16 8.38 -3.81 -17.27
CA ALA A 16 7.33 -2.94 -17.77
C ALA A 16 6.02 -3.18 -16.98
N GLY A 17 5.48 -2.11 -16.43
CA GLY A 17 4.23 -2.14 -15.68
C GLY A 17 4.36 -2.34 -14.17
N LEU A 18 5.58 -2.52 -13.63
CA LEU A 18 5.79 -2.46 -12.18
C LEU A 18 5.63 -1.03 -11.66
N VAL A 19 5.13 -0.91 -10.45
CA VAL A 19 5.07 0.37 -9.74
C VAL A 19 6.47 0.73 -9.27
N TYR A 20 7.05 1.80 -9.83
CA TYR A 20 8.41 2.23 -9.47
C TYR A 20 8.42 3.21 -8.29
N SER A 21 7.40 4.05 -8.18
CA SER A 21 7.32 5.03 -7.11
C SER A 21 5.86 5.44 -6.82
N ALA A 22 5.65 5.99 -5.64
CA ALA A 22 4.37 6.57 -5.25
C ALA A 22 3.95 7.72 -6.17
N LYS A 23 4.90 8.51 -6.66
CA LYS A 23 4.66 9.61 -7.58
C LYS A 23 4.12 9.12 -8.93
N ASP A 24 4.70 8.05 -9.45
CA ASP A 24 4.27 7.46 -10.71
C ASP A 24 2.90 6.81 -10.59
N LEU A 25 2.60 6.19 -9.45
CA LEU A 25 1.28 5.64 -9.18
C LEU A 25 0.19 6.72 -9.22
N LYS A 26 0.46 7.88 -8.62
CA LYS A 26 -0.47 9.02 -8.64
C LYS A 26 -0.76 9.49 -10.06
N SER A 27 0.28 9.60 -10.91
CA SER A 27 0.12 10.08 -12.28
C SER A 27 -0.53 9.05 -13.20
N THR A 28 -0.20 7.77 -13.04
CA THR A 28 -0.62 6.68 -13.94
C THR A 28 -2.01 6.15 -13.58
N CYS A 29 -2.31 5.93 -12.31
CA CYS A 29 -3.57 5.37 -11.84
C CYS A 29 -4.58 6.43 -11.38
N ASN A 30 -4.17 7.70 -11.36
CA ASN A 30 -4.99 8.80 -10.83
C ASN A 30 -5.54 8.48 -9.41
N LEU A 31 -4.69 7.89 -8.57
CA LEU A 31 -4.99 7.58 -7.18
C LEU A 31 -4.18 8.50 -6.27
N PRO A 32 -4.82 9.14 -5.30
CA PRO A 32 -4.06 9.88 -4.30
C PRO A 32 -3.23 8.93 -3.44
N VAL A 33 -1.97 9.27 -3.21
CA VAL A 33 -1.09 8.52 -2.32
C VAL A 33 -1.33 9.02 -0.89
N LEU A 34 -1.71 8.11 -0.01
CA LEU A 34 -1.94 8.41 1.41
C LEU A 34 -0.65 8.50 2.20
N GLY A 35 0.36 7.78 1.78
CA GLY A 35 1.70 7.79 2.34
C GLY A 35 2.57 6.68 1.78
N THR A 36 3.86 6.77 2.03
CA THR A 36 4.87 5.79 1.67
C THR A 36 5.51 5.17 2.90
N LEU A 37 5.63 3.85 2.88
CA LEU A 37 6.26 3.07 3.93
C LEU A 37 7.48 2.32 3.37
N ALA A 38 8.45 2.04 4.23
CA ALA A 38 9.61 1.25 3.83
C ALA A 38 9.21 -0.19 3.50
N SER A 39 9.62 -0.69 2.33
CA SER A 39 9.42 -2.09 1.95
C SER A 39 10.18 -3.06 2.86
N ALA A 40 9.81 -4.35 2.84
CA ALA A 40 10.50 -5.37 3.61
C ALA A 40 12.00 -5.47 3.26
N ALA A 41 12.37 -5.20 1.99
CA ALA A 41 13.75 -5.15 1.55
C ALA A 41 14.48 -3.92 2.10
N ALA A 42 13.86 -2.75 2.07
CA ALA A 42 14.40 -1.54 2.66
C ALA A 42 14.54 -1.65 4.18
N ARG A 43 13.58 -2.31 4.87
CA ARG A 43 13.66 -2.58 6.31
C ARG A 43 14.82 -3.50 6.69
N LYS A 44 15.19 -4.46 5.83
CA LYS A 44 16.39 -5.31 6.07
C LYS A 44 17.67 -4.50 5.95
N ALA A 45 17.78 -3.59 4.99
CA ALA A 45 18.91 -2.69 4.85
C ALA A 45 19.00 -1.73 6.05
N VAL A 46 17.88 -1.14 6.46
CA VAL A 46 17.80 -0.23 7.61
C VAL A 46 18.12 -0.95 8.93
N LYS A 47 17.78 -2.23 9.09
CA LYS A 47 18.18 -2.99 10.30
C LYS A 47 19.69 -3.17 10.43
N LEU A 48 20.42 -3.21 9.33
CA LEU A 48 21.89 -3.19 9.33
C LEU A 48 22.43 -1.81 9.73
N ASP A 49 21.83 -0.75 9.16
CA ASP A 49 22.17 0.64 9.49
C ASP A 49 21.72 1.01 10.92
N ALA A 50 20.59 0.48 11.40
CA ALA A 50 20.12 0.66 12.77
C ALA A 50 21.08 0.05 13.79
N LYS A 51 21.74 -1.05 13.45
CA LYS A 51 22.78 -1.65 14.29
C LYS A 51 24.03 -0.77 14.36
N LEU A 52 24.34 -0.05 13.29
CA LEU A 52 25.40 0.96 13.22
C LEU A 52 25.02 2.26 13.94
N ASN A 53 23.77 2.74 13.75
CA ASN A 53 23.26 3.96 14.38
C ASN A 53 23.04 3.81 15.90
N LYS A 54 22.77 2.59 16.39
CA LYS A 54 22.69 2.29 17.80
C LYS A 54 24.04 2.45 18.52
N LEU A 55 25.14 2.32 17.77
CA LEU A 55 26.49 2.63 18.23
C LEU A 55 26.77 4.15 18.25
N GLU A 56 26.01 4.94 17.48
CA GLU A 56 26.13 6.40 17.38
C GLU A 56 25.12 7.18 18.24
N GLY A 57 24.28 6.49 19.02
CA GLY A 57 23.36 7.10 19.99
C GLY A 57 22.17 7.89 19.39
N ARG A 58 21.79 7.60 18.13
CA ARG A 58 20.60 8.21 17.52
C ARG A 58 19.34 7.38 17.79
N PRO A 59 18.21 8.02 18.18
CA PRO A 59 16.96 7.31 18.42
C PRO A 59 16.41 6.76 17.10
N ASP A 60 16.41 5.42 17.02
CA ASP A 60 15.87 4.67 15.91
C ASP A 60 14.43 4.22 16.21
N GLY A 61 13.53 4.27 15.25
CA GLY A 61 12.24 3.60 15.31
C GLY A 61 11.00 4.47 15.12
N SER A 62 11.10 5.80 15.14
CA SER A 62 9.90 6.65 15.15
C SER A 62 9.37 7.04 13.77
N ARG A 63 10.11 6.81 12.69
CA ARG A 63 9.76 7.32 11.36
C ARG A 63 8.60 6.56 10.71
N ASP A 64 8.61 5.25 10.82
CA ASP A 64 7.52 4.41 10.29
C ASP A 64 6.24 4.59 11.10
N ASP A 65 6.34 4.68 12.43
CA ASP A 65 5.20 4.89 13.32
C ASP A 65 4.54 6.26 13.09
N GLU A 66 5.34 7.30 12.89
CA GLU A 66 4.84 8.64 12.57
C GLU A 66 4.18 8.65 11.18
N THR A 67 4.77 7.97 10.20
CA THR A 67 4.19 7.84 8.87
C THR A 67 2.85 7.11 8.91
N VAL A 68 2.73 6.04 9.69
CA VAL A 68 1.47 5.33 9.90
C VAL A 68 0.41 6.23 10.55
N ARG A 69 0.79 7.04 11.52
CA ARG A 69 -0.13 8.03 12.13
C ARG A 69 -0.61 9.08 11.15
N LEU A 70 0.28 9.58 10.29
CA LEU A 70 -0.07 10.52 9.22
C LEU A 70 -1.00 9.89 8.19
N ILE A 71 -0.75 8.65 7.80
CA ILE A 71 -1.65 7.90 6.92
C ILE A 71 -3.02 7.74 7.56
N ALA A 72 -3.07 7.34 8.83
CA ALA A 72 -4.31 7.18 9.58
C ALA A 72 -5.10 8.50 9.68
N ALA A 73 -4.44 9.61 9.97
CA ALA A 73 -5.05 10.93 10.00
C ALA A 73 -5.58 11.36 8.63
N THR A 74 -4.86 11.04 7.56
CA THR A 74 -5.28 11.31 6.18
C THR A 74 -6.52 10.50 5.80
N ILE A 75 -6.57 9.21 6.17
CA ILE A 75 -7.74 8.35 5.99
C ILE A 75 -8.94 8.94 6.74
N ALA A 76 -8.77 9.29 8.01
CA ALA A 76 -9.83 9.87 8.82
C ALA A 76 -10.37 11.18 8.25
N SER A 77 -9.50 12.02 7.70
CA SER A 77 -9.86 13.29 7.07
C SER A 77 -10.63 13.11 5.76
N ARG A 78 -10.23 12.12 4.96
CA ARG A 78 -10.87 11.85 3.65
C ARG A 78 -12.20 11.15 3.76
N ALA A 79 -12.41 10.38 4.82
CA ALA A 79 -13.64 9.63 5.05
C ALA A 79 -14.17 9.86 6.46
N PRO A 80 -14.63 11.08 6.79
CA PRO A 80 -15.05 11.43 8.14
C PRO A 80 -16.28 10.64 8.61
N LYS A 81 -17.09 10.13 7.69
CA LYS A 81 -18.34 9.38 7.96
C LYS A 81 -18.19 7.87 7.77
N ALA A 82 -17.02 7.37 7.40
CA ALA A 82 -16.82 5.94 7.19
C ALA A 82 -16.54 5.24 8.53
N ASP A 83 -17.42 4.32 8.92
CA ASP A 83 -17.24 3.50 10.12
C ASP A 83 -16.44 2.23 9.83
N ARG A 84 -16.59 1.69 8.62
CA ARG A 84 -15.89 0.50 8.15
C ARG A 84 -14.96 0.83 7.00
N ILE A 85 -13.68 0.56 7.18
CA ILE A 85 -12.65 0.80 6.18
C ILE A 85 -11.96 -0.52 5.84
N LEU A 86 -11.94 -0.87 4.57
CA LEU A 86 -11.25 -2.05 4.07
C LEU A 86 -9.86 -1.66 3.55
N VAL A 87 -8.86 -2.41 3.96
CA VAL A 87 -7.50 -2.35 3.42
C VAL A 87 -7.28 -3.56 2.52
N THR A 88 -7.02 -3.34 1.25
CA THR A 88 -6.82 -4.40 0.25
C THR A 88 -5.69 -4.05 -0.72
N GLY A 89 -5.12 -5.04 -1.37
CA GLY A 89 -4.02 -4.83 -2.32
C GLY A 89 -3.32 -6.12 -2.74
N ASP A 90 -2.27 -5.99 -3.51
CA ASP A 90 -1.47 -7.08 -4.05
C ASP A 90 -0.36 -7.55 -3.08
N LEU A 91 -0.57 -7.41 -1.78
CA LEU A 91 0.39 -7.85 -0.78
C LEU A 91 -0.04 -9.17 -0.13
N PRO A 92 0.92 -9.92 0.44
CA PRO A 92 0.60 -11.07 1.28
C PRO A 92 -0.35 -10.70 2.44
N ALA A 93 -1.26 -11.60 2.77
CA ALA A 93 -2.26 -11.39 3.83
C ALA A 93 -1.64 -10.98 5.17
N GLU A 94 -0.46 -11.51 5.50
CA GLU A 94 0.28 -11.15 6.71
C GLU A 94 0.68 -9.67 6.75
N GLN A 95 1.14 -9.12 5.62
CA GLN A 95 1.53 -7.72 5.53
C GLN A 95 0.33 -6.79 5.56
N LEU A 96 -0.77 -7.16 4.90
CA LEU A 96 -2.03 -6.43 4.96
C LEU A 96 -2.60 -6.41 6.38
N SER A 97 -2.59 -7.54 7.05
CA SER A 97 -3.03 -7.67 8.45
C SER A 97 -2.17 -6.83 9.40
N ALA A 98 -0.85 -6.86 9.24
CA ALA A 98 0.08 -6.08 10.05
C ALA A 98 -0.15 -4.56 9.86
N LEU A 99 -0.29 -4.10 8.63
CA LEU A 99 -0.59 -2.70 8.33
C LEU A 99 -1.94 -2.27 8.91
N THR A 100 -2.96 -3.11 8.74
CA THR A 100 -4.31 -2.85 9.25
C THR A 100 -4.29 -2.72 10.78
N ALA A 101 -3.56 -3.60 11.47
CA ALA A 101 -3.39 -3.53 12.92
C ALA A 101 -2.68 -2.25 13.37
N GLN A 102 -1.64 -1.83 12.66
CA GLN A 102 -0.92 -0.58 12.93
C GLN A 102 -1.82 0.64 12.72
N LEU A 103 -2.61 0.68 11.66
CA LEU A 103 -3.57 1.75 11.40
C LEU A 103 -4.70 1.77 12.44
N GLN A 104 -5.19 0.59 12.85
CA GLN A 104 -6.23 0.47 13.88
C GLN A 104 -5.74 0.95 15.26
N ALA A 105 -4.46 0.79 15.55
CA ALA A 105 -3.84 1.27 16.80
C ALA A 105 -3.69 2.79 16.84
N ALA A 106 -3.75 3.47 15.70
CA ALA A 106 -3.69 4.93 15.66
C ALA A 106 -4.96 5.54 16.28
N ASP A 107 -4.79 6.55 17.12
CA ASP A 107 -5.89 7.19 17.86
C ASP A 107 -7.00 7.72 16.95
N THR A 108 -6.65 8.20 15.75
CA THR A 108 -7.58 8.75 14.76
C THR A 108 -8.53 7.73 14.16
N LEU A 109 -8.14 6.44 14.15
CA LEU A 109 -8.93 5.34 13.59
C LEU A 109 -9.42 4.32 14.64
N ARG A 110 -9.10 4.57 15.91
CA ARG A 110 -9.44 3.65 17.00
C ARG A 110 -10.95 3.38 17.14
N SER A 111 -11.79 4.37 16.85
CA SER A 111 -13.25 4.25 16.91
C SER A 111 -13.87 3.60 15.68
N ARG A 112 -13.07 3.34 14.64
CA ARG A 112 -13.54 2.77 13.37
C ARG A 112 -13.14 1.32 13.25
N LYS A 113 -13.88 0.55 12.47
CA LYS A 113 -13.55 -0.84 12.17
C LYS A 113 -12.72 -0.93 10.91
N LEU A 114 -11.46 -1.29 11.05
CA LEU A 114 -10.60 -1.63 9.91
C LEU A 114 -10.61 -3.14 9.70
N THR A 115 -10.75 -3.54 8.45
CA THR A 115 -10.63 -4.92 7.99
C THR A 115 -9.61 -4.99 6.87
N CYS A 116 -9.04 -6.17 6.64
CA CYS A 116 -8.15 -6.41 5.52
C CYS A 116 -8.65 -7.60 4.70
N ALA A 117 -8.43 -7.54 3.40
CA ALA A 117 -8.68 -8.62 2.48
C ALA A 117 -7.62 -8.64 1.39
N GLU A 118 -7.40 -9.81 0.81
CA GLU A 118 -6.58 -9.96 -0.38
C GLU A 118 -7.15 -9.16 -1.57
N SER A 119 -6.41 -9.14 -2.68
CA SER A 119 -6.85 -8.44 -3.88
C SER A 119 -8.26 -8.85 -4.33
N VAL A 120 -9.09 -7.87 -4.63
CA VAL A 120 -10.46 -8.08 -5.16
C VAL A 120 -10.48 -8.76 -6.52
N LEU A 121 -9.34 -8.87 -7.19
CA LEU A 121 -9.21 -9.55 -8.48
C LEU A 121 -9.10 -11.07 -8.34
N VAL A 122 -8.71 -11.56 -7.17
CA VAL A 122 -8.44 -12.99 -6.94
C VAL A 122 -9.31 -13.62 -5.87
N SER A 123 -9.96 -12.82 -5.02
CA SER A 123 -10.72 -13.29 -3.87
C SER A 123 -12.18 -12.83 -3.92
N SER A 124 -13.10 -13.80 -3.98
CA SER A 124 -14.54 -13.51 -3.85
C SER A 124 -14.91 -12.99 -2.46
N THR A 125 -14.19 -13.41 -1.43
CA THR A 125 -14.36 -12.91 -0.06
C THR A 125 -14.01 -11.42 0.01
N ALA A 126 -12.97 -10.99 -0.70
CA ALA A 126 -12.60 -9.57 -0.79
C ALA A 126 -13.73 -8.72 -1.40
N VAL A 127 -14.43 -9.24 -2.40
CA VAL A 127 -15.59 -8.56 -2.99
C VAL A 127 -16.72 -8.38 -1.97
N LEU A 128 -16.98 -9.38 -1.14
CA LEU A 128 -17.98 -9.28 -0.05
C LEU A 128 -17.55 -8.24 1.00
N GLU A 129 -16.28 -8.22 1.36
CA GLU A 129 -15.73 -7.25 2.30
C GLU A 129 -15.79 -5.80 1.74
N VAL A 130 -15.56 -5.62 0.45
CA VAL A 130 -15.74 -4.31 -0.22
C VAL A 130 -17.20 -3.86 -0.10
N ASN A 131 -18.15 -4.75 -0.34
CA ASN A 131 -19.58 -4.42 -0.21
C ASN A 131 -19.97 -4.02 1.22
N ALA A 132 -19.34 -4.63 2.22
CA ALA A 132 -19.59 -4.35 3.64
C ALA A 132 -18.85 -3.09 4.14
N ALA A 133 -17.85 -2.61 3.42
CA ALA A 133 -17.09 -1.44 3.78
C ALA A 133 -17.74 -0.13 3.31
N ASP A 134 -17.49 0.96 4.02
CA ASP A 134 -17.91 2.30 3.62
C ASP A 134 -16.87 2.96 2.70
N ALA A 135 -15.61 2.62 2.90
CA ALA A 135 -14.49 3.12 2.11
C ALA A 135 -13.38 2.08 1.99
N VAL A 136 -12.56 2.20 0.97
CA VAL A 136 -11.48 1.26 0.66
C VAL A 136 -10.15 2.00 0.53
N VAL A 137 -9.11 1.40 1.10
CA VAL A 137 -7.72 1.82 0.96
C VAL A 137 -6.97 0.74 0.19
N LEU A 138 -6.35 1.12 -0.91
CA LEU A 138 -5.46 0.22 -1.67
C LEU A 138 -4.04 0.26 -1.11
N VAL A 139 -3.35 -0.86 -1.22
CA VAL A 139 -1.94 -0.98 -0.85
C VAL A 139 -1.17 -1.55 -2.02
N ALA A 140 -0.06 -0.93 -2.35
CA ALA A 140 0.84 -1.36 -3.41
C ALA A 140 2.29 -1.44 -2.90
N ASP A 141 3.06 -2.35 -3.44
CA ASP A 141 4.48 -2.52 -3.16
C ASP A 141 5.27 -2.38 -4.46
N CYS A 142 6.22 -1.46 -4.50
CA CYS A 142 7.05 -1.19 -5.67
C CYS A 142 7.86 -2.42 -6.13
N SER A 143 8.06 -3.41 -5.26
CA SER A 143 8.78 -4.63 -5.60
C SER A 143 7.94 -5.68 -6.34
N CYS A 144 6.61 -5.64 -6.21
CA CYS A 144 5.74 -6.69 -6.75
C CYS A 144 4.45 -6.20 -7.43
N SER A 145 3.94 -5.02 -7.08
CA SER A 145 2.68 -4.51 -7.63
C SER A 145 2.87 -3.96 -9.05
N ARG A 146 1.84 -4.15 -9.87
CA ARG A 146 1.79 -3.61 -11.24
C ARG A 146 0.73 -2.51 -11.33
N TYR A 147 0.98 -1.50 -12.17
CA TYR A 147 0.02 -0.43 -12.43
C TYR A 147 -1.32 -0.96 -12.95
N SER A 148 -1.28 -1.95 -13.84
CA SER A 148 -2.49 -2.60 -14.37
C SER A 148 -3.32 -3.22 -13.25
N SER A 149 -2.69 -3.97 -12.35
CA SER A 149 -3.38 -4.60 -11.23
C SER A 149 -4.00 -3.58 -10.28
N VAL A 150 -3.27 -2.52 -9.94
CA VAL A 150 -3.79 -1.43 -9.10
C VAL A 150 -4.98 -0.73 -9.76
N ASN A 151 -4.89 -0.46 -11.06
CA ASN A 151 -5.98 0.17 -11.81
C ASN A 151 -7.21 -0.74 -11.93
N ASP A 152 -7.00 -2.03 -12.22
CA ASP A 152 -8.08 -3.02 -12.31
C ASP A 152 -8.81 -3.19 -10.96
N GLN A 153 -8.08 -3.21 -9.85
CA GLN A 153 -8.67 -3.22 -8.51
C GLN A 153 -9.50 -1.97 -8.25
N LYS A 154 -8.97 -0.80 -8.59
CA LYS A 154 -9.68 0.48 -8.47
C LYS A 154 -11.00 0.46 -9.27
N GLU A 155 -10.95 0.00 -10.53
CA GLU A 155 -12.14 -0.10 -11.38
C GLU A 155 -13.16 -1.10 -10.84
N GLN A 156 -12.70 -2.26 -10.37
CA GLN A 156 -13.58 -3.26 -9.77
C GLN A 156 -14.29 -2.72 -8.52
N ILE A 157 -13.57 -2.03 -7.65
CA ILE A 157 -14.14 -1.40 -6.46
C ILE A 157 -15.16 -0.31 -6.85
N ALA A 158 -14.85 0.48 -7.87
CA ALA A 158 -15.77 1.49 -8.40
C ALA A 158 -17.04 0.88 -8.98
N ARG A 159 -16.95 -0.27 -9.67
CA ARG A 159 -18.12 -1.03 -10.18
C ARG A 159 -19.01 -1.53 -9.04
N LEU A 160 -18.44 -1.80 -7.86
CA LEU A 160 -19.19 -2.17 -6.66
C LEU A 160 -19.81 -0.94 -5.96
N GLY A 161 -19.68 0.24 -6.53
CA GLY A 161 -20.23 1.49 -5.98
C GLY A 161 -19.47 2.03 -4.76
N LYS A 162 -18.22 1.60 -4.55
CA LYS A 162 -17.40 2.02 -3.42
C LYS A 162 -16.31 2.98 -3.83
N THR A 163 -15.90 3.83 -2.90
CA THR A 163 -14.87 4.84 -3.12
C THR A 163 -13.53 4.36 -2.59
N VAL A 164 -12.51 4.44 -3.43
CA VAL A 164 -11.12 4.25 -3.02
C VAL A 164 -10.59 5.59 -2.48
N LEU A 165 -10.20 5.62 -1.22
CA LEU A 165 -9.67 6.82 -0.56
C LEU A 165 -8.30 7.22 -1.09
N GLY A 166 -7.52 6.22 -1.45
CA GLY A 166 -6.17 6.39 -1.95
C GLY A 166 -5.36 5.11 -1.81
N CYS A 167 -4.07 5.23 -2.04
CA CYS A 167 -3.12 4.12 -1.99
C CYS A 167 -2.01 4.37 -0.96
N VAL A 168 -1.69 3.35 -0.17
CA VAL A 168 -0.48 3.28 0.64
C VAL A 168 0.58 2.53 -0.16
N VAL A 169 1.76 3.08 -0.28
CA VAL A 169 2.83 2.53 -1.13
C VAL A 169 4.01 2.10 -0.27
N TYR A 170 4.47 0.87 -0.47
CA TYR A 170 5.74 0.38 0.06
C TYR A 170 6.84 0.59 -0.99
N GLU A 171 7.83 1.39 -0.64
CA GLU A 171 9.03 1.67 -1.45
C GLU A 171 10.30 1.07 -0.87
#